data_537108b92d261236b36f77a31d0afcc4
#
_entry.id   537108b92d261236b36f77a31d0afcc4
#
_cell.length_a   1.000
_cell.length_b   1.000
_cell.length_c   1.000
_cell.angle_alpha   90.00
_cell.angle_beta   90.00
_cell.angle_gamma   90.00
#
_symmetry.space_group_name_H-M   'P 1'
#
loop_
_entity.id
_entity.type
_entity.pdbx_description
1 polymer ?
#
loop_
_entity_poly.entity_id
_entity_poly.type
_entity_poly.pdbx_seq_one_letter_code
_entity_poly.pdbx_strand_id
1 'polypeptide(L)'
;MRVIGNDTSIPRQTVKVASGTVTSGSPVIVNADGTVSSVATSSVSQSNGSQVELINDGNSGSNGRRICYNPHYKRSLAVYRKEADNYLYGCIITVTNGTTVSKGTEHVLFSDHQVREDTVNLIYDAYSKCWILGWTKSTSSHDYGYVRAIKYNEATADIFINTAIGLMDGNSMHMYKIASNNAGQIVSVYENTGNGNGYAQAKGINPDGSFSGSGTAVVFQGGNPTEGVALVYEPNCNRFVVFYNQYSAGSKRCKVFQVSGTQVTMADHQSNEFDGNAGSTGLNHSQAVYDSIRKCIVYTYVSANTARGAVVEVIRKTSSSDDTWGSVVIDSSSSTATNNWANSLVTLHASCFDKSTGKVVVIYPWGGSGSGGGLNYQMMYKEGVVTNLDATSDQESIQMTWDDDGNTHSGVVYNYQNNLTPDLTYDEENKCVVMIYGGSFQQNATNHPVNVKAYIFASTQTNLTSGNYLGIAKNSASNGQNVTVSTQGSIATNLSGLTTGKEHYIQNNGTLSTTVADPSVIAGTALSATSLLVKG
;
A
#
# COMPACT_ATOMS: atom_id res chain seq x y z
N MET A 1 19.38 -46.69 -9.59
CA MET A 1 18.64 -46.05 -8.45
C MET A 1 19.69 -45.47 -7.52
N ARG A 2 19.88 -44.16 -7.50
CA ARG A 2 20.86 -43.50 -6.62
C ARG A 2 20.16 -43.23 -5.29
N VAL A 3 20.48 -43.97 -4.26
CA VAL A 3 20.04 -43.68 -2.89
C VAL A 3 20.74 -42.37 -2.51
N ILE A 4 20.03 -41.27 -2.51
CA ILE A 4 20.53 -40.01 -1.95
C ILE A 4 20.71 -40.28 -0.46
N GLY A 5 21.98 -40.22 -0.04
CA GLY A 5 22.39 -40.57 1.32
C GLY A 5 21.59 -39.79 2.35
N ASN A 6 21.15 -40.51 3.33
CA ASN A 6 20.55 -40.01 4.56
C ASN A 6 21.64 -39.23 5.31
N ASP A 7 21.64 -37.92 5.19
CA ASP A 7 22.51 -37.09 6.02
C ASP A 7 21.99 -37.16 7.46
N THR A 8 22.63 -38.02 8.22
CA THR A 8 22.31 -38.27 9.64
C THR A 8 22.79 -37.12 10.55
N SER A 9 23.48 -36.12 10.00
CA SER A 9 24.04 -35.02 10.77
C SER A 9 23.01 -33.96 11.15
N ILE A 10 21.85 -33.89 10.47
CA ILE A 10 20.78 -32.98 10.82
C ILE A 10 19.78 -33.67 11.75
N PRO A 11 19.63 -33.22 13.00
CA PRO A 11 18.63 -33.76 13.89
C PRO A 11 17.23 -33.56 13.33
N ARG A 12 16.54 -34.63 12.96
CA ARG A 12 15.16 -34.58 12.46
C ARG A 12 14.13 -34.31 13.56
N GLN A 13 14.60 -34.22 14.79
CA GLN A 13 13.80 -33.89 15.97
C GLN A 13 14.64 -33.06 16.92
N THR A 14 14.00 -32.14 17.60
CA THR A 14 14.61 -31.36 18.68
C THR A 14 13.69 -31.35 19.90
N VAL A 15 14.27 -31.18 21.07
CA VAL A 15 13.52 -30.99 22.31
C VAL A 15 13.68 -29.54 22.73
N LYS A 16 12.59 -28.89 23.01
CA LYS A 16 12.52 -27.47 23.40
C LYS A 16 11.59 -27.32 24.61
N VAL A 17 11.80 -26.27 25.38
CA VAL A 17 10.90 -25.88 26.46
C VAL A 17 9.70 -25.13 25.86
N ALA A 18 8.51 -25.54 26.26
CA ALA A 18 7.27 -24.88 25.82
C ALA A 18 7.05 -23.55 26.56
N SER A 19 6.73 -22.51 25.84
CA SER A 19 6.15 -21.26 26.35
C SER A 19 4.65 -21.26 26.08
N GLY A 20 3.86 -21.38 27.13
CA GLY A 20 2.43 -21.67 27.05
C GLY A 20 2.12 -23.15 26.79
N THR A 21 0.89 -23.44 26.35
CA THR A 21 0.45 -24.78 26.01
C THR A 21 0.77 -25.09 24.56
N VAL A 22 1.46 -26.19 24.30
CA VAL A 22 1.69 -26.75 22.97
C VAL A 22 0.89 -28.05 22.85
N THR A 23 0.14 -28.20 21.77
CA THR A 23 -0.66 -29.39 21.48
C THR A 23 0.07 -30.29 20.48
N SER A 24 0.03 -31.62 20.70
CA SER A 24 0.55 -32.59 19.73
C SER A 24 -0.11 -32.37 18.34
N GLY A 25 0.70 -32.36 17.29
CA GLY A 25 0.26 -32.09 15.91
C GLY A 25 0.21 -30.62 15.53
N SER A 26 0.38 -29.67 16.46
CA SER A 26 0.37 -28.24 16.11
C SER A 26 1.71 -27.80 15.51
N PRO A 27 1.69 -26.88 14.57
CA PRO A 27 2.87 -26.11 14.16
C PRO A 27 3.43 -25.31 15.33
N VAL A 28 4.75 -25.29 15.48
CA VAL A 28 5.44 -24.56 16.56
C VAL A 28 6.47 -23.60 16.00
N ILE A 29 6.61 -22.48 16.68
CA ILE A 29 7.57 -21.41 16.38
C ILE A 29 8.61 -21.27 17.49
N VAL A 30 9.78 -20.74 17.16
CA VAL A 30 10.82 -20.37 18.12
C VAL A 30 10.59 -18.94 18.59
N ASN A 31 10.56 -18.74 19.89
CA ASN A 31 10.51 -17.44 20.53
C ASN A 31 11.91 -16.84 20.68
N ALA A 32 12.01 -15.53 20.91
CA ALA A 32 13.28 -14.82 21.06
C ALA A 32 14.15 -15.35 22.23
N ASP A 33 13.54 -15.92 23.25
CA ASP A 33 14.23 -16.54 24.40
C ASP A 33 14.67 -18.02 24.17
N GLY A 34 14.43 -18.53 22.94
CA GLY A 34 14.76 -19.91 22.55
C GLY A 34 13.75 -20.97 22.98
N THR A 35 12.68 -20.59 23.68
CA THR A 35 11.53 -21.46 23.94
C THR A 35 10.69 -21.65 22.67
N VAL A 36 9.69 -22.52 22.71
CA VAL A 36 8.75 -22.67 21.58
C VAL A 36 7.31 -22.50 22.02
N SER A 37 6.49 -21.98 21.15
CA SER A 37 5.04 -21.86 21.33
C SER A 37 4.28 -22.38 20.12
N SER A 38 3.01 -22.74 20.31
CA SER A 38 2.11 -23.02 19.20
C SER A 38 1.89 -21.74 18.36
N VAL A 39 1.69 -21.91 17.06
CA VAL A 39 1.16 -20.82 16.23
C VAL A 39 -0.24 -20.49 16.71
N ALA A 40 -0.45 -19.23 17.03
CA ALA A 40 -1.70 -18.74 17.59
C ALA A 40 -1.94 -17.30 17.13
N THR A 41 -3.20 -16.91 17.17
CA THR A 41 -3.61 -15.53 16.97
C THR A 41 -3.85 -14.81 18.29
N SER A 42 -3.58 -13.53 18.31
CA SER A 42 -3.95 -12.62 19.39
C SER A 42 -4.73 -11.44 18.83
N SER A 43 -5.77 -10.99 19.53
CA SER A 43 -6.49 -9.77 19.19
C SER A 43 -5.64 -8.56 19.54
N VAL A 44 -5.50 -7.64 18.60
CA VAL A 44 -4.92 -6.33 18.80
C VAL A 44 -6.06 -5.32 18.82
N SER A 45 -6.18 -4.59 19.92
CA SER A 45 -7.19 -3.56 20.03
C SER A 45 -6.80 -2.34 19.21
N GLN A 46 -7.80 -1.66 18.68
CA GLN A 46 -7.63 -0.38 18.04
C GLN A 46 -6.95 0.61 19.00
N SER A 47 -5.98 1.36 18.49
CA SER A 47 -5.25 2.35 19.27
C SER A 47 -4.96 3.60 18.43
N ASN A 48 -5.24 4.74 19.06
CA ASN A 48 -5.01 6.06 18.52
C ASN A 48 -3.72 6.62 19.11
N GLY A 49 -2.70 6.78 18.28
CA GLY A 49 -1.36 7.18 18.72
C GLY A 49 -1.20 8.67 19.03
N SER A 50 0.00 9.01 19.46
CA SER A 50 0.39 10.40 19.66
C SER A 50 0.43 11.16 18.34
N GLN A 51 0.25 12.48 18.42
CA GLN A 51 0.37 13.39 17.29
C GLN A 51 1.66 14.19 17.41
N VAL A 52 2.31 14.42 16.28
CA VAL A 52 3.47 15.33 16.17
C VAL A 52 3.14 16.40 15.14
N GLU A 53 3.27 17.65 15.54
CA GLU A 53 3.20 18.80 14.64
C GLU A 53 4.52 18.94 13.87
N LEU A 54 4.45 18.98 12.54
CA LEU A 54 5.62 19.20 11.67
C LEU A 54 5.89 20.69 11.51
N ILE A 55 4.84 21.45 11.21
CA ILE A 55 4.91 22.89 10.96
C ILE A 55 3.60 23.56 11.37
N ASN A 56 3.72 24.84 11.72
CA ASN A 56 2.59 25.72 12.03
C ASN A 56 2.90 27.11 11.43
N ASP A 57 2.80 27.24 10.10
CA ASP A 57 3.18 28.45 9.35
C ASP A 57 1.98 29.30 8.86
N GLY A 58 0.87 29.15 9.51
CA GLY A 58 -0.27 30.05 9.35
C GLY A 58 -1.17 29.82 8.15
N ASN A 59 -0.73 29.19 7.08
CA ASN A 59 -1.52 29.07 5.86
C ASN A 59 -1.25 27.77 5.08
N SER A 60 -1.01 26.67 5.75
CA SER A 60 -0.68 25.39 5.14
C SER A 60 -1.90 24.72 4.45
N GLY A 61 -2.75 25.51 3.79
CA GLY A 61 -3.89 25.03 3.01
C GLY A 61 -3.56 24.14 1.81
N SER A 62 -2.32 23.77 1.66
CA SER A 62 -1.81 23.17 0.43
C SER A 62 -1.87 21.65 0.38
N ASN A 63 -2.07 21.12 -0.83
CA ASN A 63 -2.18 19.70 -1.14
C ASN A 63 -0.82 18.97 -1.24
N GLY A 64 0.29 19.65 -0.99
CA GLY A 64 1.66 19.14 -1.21
C GLY A 64 2.20 18.28 -0.07
N ARG A 65 1.36 17.46 0.59
CA ARG A 65 1.79 16.58 1.70
C ARG A 65 1.83 15.15 1.26
N ARG A 66 2.91 14.45 1.62
CA ARG A 66 3.04 13.00 1.38
C ARG A 66 3.78 12.35 2.53
N ILE A 67 3.45 11.08 2.75
CA ILE A 67 4.18 10.23 3.68
C ILE A 67 4.39 8.86 3.06
N CYS A 68 5.60 8.30 3.22
CA CYS A 68 5.91 6.98 2.69
C CYS A 68 6.83 6.23 3.65
N TYR A 69 6.46 5.01 3.99
CA TYR A 69 7.27 4.09 4.78
C TYR A 69 8.36 3.44 3.93
N ASN A 70 9.55 3.31 4.50
CA ASN A 70 10.67 2.60 3.90
C ASN A 70 10.96 1.35 4.76
N PRO A 71 10.63 0.15 4.30
CA PRO A 71 10.80 -1.08 5.06
C PRO A 71 12.27 -1.45 5.28
N HIS A 72 13.19 -0.97 4.43
CA HIS A 72 14.62 -1.20 4.61
C HIS A 72 15.17 -0.47 5.84
N TYR A 73 14.79 0.79 6.02
CA TYR A 73 15.23 1.60 7.15
C TYR A 73 14.26 1.59 8.33
N LYS A 74 13.07 0.99 8.17
CA LYS A 74 12.00 0.96 9.17
C LYS A 74 11.61 2.35 9.67
N ARG A 75 11.48 3.29 8.72
CA ARG A 75 11.19 4.70 8.96
C ARG A 75 10.25 5.22 7.86
N SER A 76 9.50 6.24 8.18
CA SER A 76 8.75 7.00 7.18
C SER A 76 9.43 8.33 6.88
N LEU A 77 9.30 8.80 5.66
CA LEU A 77 9.63 10.18 5.27
C LEU A 77 8.32 10.94 5.12
N ALA A 78 8.17 12.03 5.85
CA ALA A 78 7.12 13.00 5.63
C ALA A 78 7.65 14.13 4.76
N VAL A 79 6.89 14.51 3.73
CA VAL A 79 7.20 15.62 2.82
C VAL A 79 6.02 16.58 2.84
N TYR A 80 6.30 17.87 2.85
CA TYR A 80 5.29 18.93 2.84
C TYR A 80 5.83 20.21 2.22
N ARG A 81 4.93 21.01 1.67
CA ARG A 81 5.25 22.34 1.17
C ARG A 81 4.97 23.38 2.25
N LYS A 82 5.88 24.35 2.42
CA LYS A 82 5.62 25.57 3.19
C LYS A 82 5.05 26.65 2.27
N GLU A 83 4.05 27.35 2.74
CA GLU A 83 3.46 28.46 2.00
C GLU A 83 4.34 29.71 1.98
N ALA A 84 5.13 29.91 3.03
CA ALA A 84 5.98 31.09 3.17
C ALA A 84 6.97 31.27 2.00
N ASP A 85 7.45 30.17 1.42
CA ASP A 85 8.45 30.18 0.36
C ASP A 85 8.11 29.26 -0.82
N ASN A 86 7.05 28.46 -0.71
CA ASN A 86 6.63 27.46 -1.70
C ASN A 86 7.65 26.34 -1.96
N TYR A 87 8.54 26.08 -1.00
CA TYR A 87 9.54 25.03 -1.07
C TYR A 87 9.05 23.71 -0.49
N LEU A 88 9.66 22.61 -0.92
CA LEU A 88 9.43 21.30 -0.32
C LEU A 88 10.39 21.04 0.83
N TYR A 89 9.81 20.63 1.93
CA TYR A 89 10.50 20.21 3.14
C TYR A 89 10.20 18.75 3.44
N GLY A 90 11.04 18.14 4.23
CA GLY A 90 10.82 16.80 4.72
C GLY A 90 11.60 16.49 5.98
N CYS A 91 11.10 15.53 6.73
CA CYS A 91 11.76 14.98 7.90
C CYS A 91 11.44 13.49 8.07
N ILE A 92 12.32 12.80 8.78
CA ILE A 92 12.10 11.40 9.17
C ILE A 92 11.00 11.34 10.24
N ILE A 93 10.10 10.40 10.07
CA ILE A 93 9.10 10.02 11.06
C ILE A 93 9.45 8.64 11.59
N THR A 94 9.55 8.55 12.90
CA THR A 94 9.78 7.29 13.61
C THR A 94 8.56 6.97 14.45
N VAL A 95 8.05 5.75 14.31
CA VAL A 95 7.04 5.19 15.20
C VAL A 95 7.72 4.21 16.14
N THR A 96 7.37 4.26 17.40
CA THR A 96 7.83 3.32 18.43
C THR A 96 6.65 2.81 19.23
N ASN A 97 6.76 1.58 19.75
CA ASN A 97 5.69 0.95 20.54
C ASN A 97 4.31 0.98 19.85
N GLY A 98 4.31 0.88 18.52
CA GLY A 98 3.11 0.83 17.69
C GLY A 98 2.40 2.18 17.47
N THR A 99 2.51 3.15 18.35
CA THR A 99 1.71 4.38 18.29
C THR A 99 2.42 5.67 18.66
N THR A 100 3.60 5.61 19.26
CA THR A 100 4.35 6.82 19.64
C THR A 100 5.11 7.37 18.45
N VAL A 101 4.71 8.54 17.97
CA VAL A 101 5.31 9.21 16.81
C VAL A 101 6.33 10.25 17.26
N SER A 102 7.48 10.29 16.59
CA SER A 102 8.48 11.34 16.72
C SER A 102 8.98 11.82 15.36
N LYS A 103 9.45 13.04 15.27
CA LYS A 103 10.03 13.63 14.06
C LYS A 103 11.52 13.89 14.22
N GLY A 104 12.28 13.70 13.13
CA GLY A 104 13.68 14.11 13.00
C GLY A 104 13.84 15.58 12.60
N THR A 105 15.06 15.94 12.21
CA THR A 105 15.38 17.27 11.70
C THR A 105 14.64 17.55 10.39
N GLU A 106 14.18 18.77 10.25
CA GLU A 106 13.60 19.26 9.00
C GLU A 106 14.68 19.65 8.00
N HIS A 107 14.50 19.26 6.76
CA HIS A 107 15.40 19.58 5.65
C HIS A 107 14.64 20.18 4.47
N VAL A 108 15.28 21.11 3.77
CA VAL A 108 14.80 21.60 2.47
C VAL A 108 15.10 20.53 1.42
N LEU A 109 14.06 19.97 0.84
CA LEU A 109 14.18 18.96 -0.22
C LEU A 109 14.28 19.61 -1.61
N PHE A 110 13.62 20.73 -1.80
CA PHE A 110 13.65 21.49 -3.04
C PHE A 110 13.34 22.97 -2.79
N SER A 111 14.16 23.88 -3.33
CA SER A 111 14.07 25.34 -3.09
C SER A 111 14.23 26.20 -4.36
N ASP A 112 14.35 25.60 -5.53
CA ASP A 112 14.74 26.32 -6.74
C ASP A 112 13.57 27.08 -7.41
N HIS A 113 12.32 26.63 -7.21
CA HIS A 113 11.11 27.27 -7.81
C HIS A 113 9.85 26.84 -7.07
N GLN A 114 8.71 27.45 -7.42
CA GLN A 114 7.40 27.05 -6.89
C GLN A 114 7.07 25.62 -7.29
N VAL A 115 6.71 24.83 -6.31
CA VAL A 115 6.23 23.47 -6.50
C VAL A 115 4.71 23.47 -6.61
N ARG A 116 4.22 22.74 -7.59
CA ARG A 116 2.80 22.52 -7.76
C ARG A 116 2.30 21.47 -6.78
N GLU A 117 1.38 21.83 -5.90
CA GLU A 117 0.97 21.05 -4.73
C GLU A 117 0.32 19.71 -5.07
N ASP A 118 -0.53 19.71 -6.09
CA ASP A 118 -1.29 18.55 -6.55
C ASP A 118 -0.41 17.49 -7.23
N THR A 119 0.83 17.85 -7.56
CA THR A 119 1.76 16.98 -8.27
C THR A 119 2.83 16.34 -7.39
N VAL A 120 2.88 16.66 -6.10
CA VAL A 120 3.84 16.05 -5.17
C VAL A 120 3.49 14.58 -4.96
N ASN A 121 4.47 13.71 -5.14
CA ASN A 121 4.38 12.27 -4.95
C ASN A 121 5.57 11.78 -4.13
N LEU A 122 5.36 10.77 -3.31
CA LEU A 122 6.41 10.12 -2.55
C LEU A 122 6.18 8.62 -2.56
N ILE A 123 7.16 7.86 -3.03
CA ILE A 123 7.11 6.40 -3.08
C ILE A 123 8.38 5.80 -2.51
N TYR A 124 8.35 4.53 -2.17
CA TYR A 124 9.52 3.73 -1.87
C TYR A 124 9.93 2.91 -3.09
N ASP A 125 11.23 2.84 -3.35
CA ASP A 125 11.83 1.96 -4.35
C ASP A 125 12.76 0.94 -3.68
N ALA A 126 12.40 -0.34 -3.76
CA ALA A 126 13.13 -1.41 -3.09
C ALA A 126 14.49 -1.70 -3.73
N TYR A 127 14.67 -1.42 -5.02
CA TYR A 127 15.93 -1.66 -5.72
C TYR A 127 17.04 -0.71 -5.25
N SER A 128 16.75 0.58 -5.15
CA SER A 128 17.69 1.59 -4.65
C SER A 128 17.62 1.79 -3.14
N LYS A 129 16.58 1.23 -2.47
CA LYS A 129 16.27 1.44 -1.06
C LYS A 129 16.00 2.91 -0.69
N CYS A 130 15.65 3.70 -1.68
CA CYS A 130 15.38 5.13 -1.54
C CYS A 130 13.89 5.43 -1.41
N TRP A 131 13.57 6.56 -0.79
CA TRP A 131 12.35 7.28 -1.13
C TRP A 131 12.58 8.02 -2.44
N ILE A 132 11.59 7.99 -3.30
CA ILE A 132 11.60 8.74 -4.55
C ILE A 132 10.53 9.82 -4.44
N LEU A 133 10.98 11.05 -4.41
CA LEU A 133 10.13 12.25 -4.43
C LEU A 133 9.94 12.69 -5.89
N GLY A 134 8.69 12.81 -6.31
CA GLY A 134 8.31 13.33 -7.61
C GLY A 134 7.46 14.60 -7.47
N TRP A 135 7.67 15.58 -8.32
CA TRP A 135 6.90 16.83 -8.32
C TRP A 135 6.98 17.51 -9.69
N THR A 136 6.10 18.47 -9.94
CA THR A 136 6.27 19.41 -11.04
C THR A 136 6.70 20.77 -10.53
N LYS A 137 7.61 21.39 -11.27
CA LYS A 137 8.08 22.74 -11.08
C LYS A 137 7.20 23.66 -11.94
N SER A 138 6.54 24.61 -11.31
CA SER A 138 5.79 25.63 -12.05
C SER A 138 6.71 26.74 -12.48
N THR A 139 6.73 27.02 -13.78
CA THR A 139 7.37 28.19 -14.35
C THR A 139 6.31 29.05 -15.01
N SER A 140 6.66 30.28 -15.42
CA SER A 140 5.70 31.18 -16.11
C SER A 140 5.15 30.62 -17.42
N SER A 141 5.77 29.59 -17.99
CA SER A 141 5.42 29.05 -19.31
C SER A 141 5.14 27.55 -19.34
N HIS A 142 5.76 26.76 -18.45
CA HIS A 142 5.68 25.31 -18.49
C HIS A 142 5.87 24.68 -17.10
N ASP A 143 5.19 23.57 -16.86
CA ASP A 143 5.34 22.74 -15.66
C ASP A 143 6.17 21.49 -16.01
N TYR A 144 7.38 21.39 -15.49
CA TYR A 144 8.28 20.25 -15.74
C TYR A 144 8.22 19.23 -14.61
N GLY A 145 8.24 17.93 -14.95
CA GLY A 145 8.28 16.83 -13.99
C GLY A 145 9.69 16.51 -13.53
N TYR A 146 9.87 16.38 -12.24
CA TYR A 146 11.15 16.04 -11.60
C TYR A 146 11.01 14.84 -10.68
N VAL A 147 12.13 14.15 -10.49
CA VAL A 147 12.29 13.10 -9.46
C VAL A 147 13.61 13.27 -8.72
N ARG A 148 13.61 12.95 -7.44
CA ARG A 148 14.79 12.95 -6.58
C ARG A 148 14.78 11.73 -5.67
N ALA A 149 15.92 11.08 -5.53
CA ALA A 149 16.11 10.00 -4.57
C ALA A 149 16.59 10.55 -3.23
N ILE A 150 16.02 10.05 -2.16
CA ILE A 150 16.33 10.43 -0.78
C ILE A 150 16.66 9.16 -0.01
N LYS A 151 17.80 9.14 0.70
CA LYS A 151 18.25 8.03 1.55
C LYS A 151 18.19 8.40 3.01
N TYR A 152 18.12 7.40 3.87
CA TYR A 152 18.39 7.56 5.29
C TYR A 152 19.86 7.29 5.56
N ASN A 153 20.48 8.17 6.31
CA ASN A 153 21.84 8.01 6.80
C ASN A 153 21.79 7.47 8.24
N GLU A 154 22.11 6.20 8.40
CA GLU A 154 22.08 5.53 9.71
C GLU A 154 23.07 6.12 10.71
N ALA A 155 24.21 6.64 10.23
CA ALA A 155 25.25 7.20 11.09
C ALA A 155 24.83 8.53 11.73
N THR A 156 24.00 9.32 11.05
CA THR A 156 23.50 10.62 11.55
C THR A 156 22.05 10.55 12.02
N ALA A 157 21.39 9.40 11.82
CA ALA A 157 19.97 9.19 12.04
C ALA A 157 19.07 10.22 11.28
N ASP A 158 19.50 10.63 10.09
CA ASP A 158 18.89 11.71 9.33
C ASP A 158 18.80 11.39 7.83
N ILE A 159 18.18 12.27 7.05
CA ILE A 159 18.07 12.10 5.60
C ILE A 159 19.34 12.54 4.87
N PHE A 160 19.67 11.79 3.84
CA PHE A 160 20.67 12.15 2.85
C PHE A 160 19.96 12.44 1.52
N ILE A 161 20.06 13.67 1.06
CA ILE A 161 19.42 14.13 -0.17
C ILE A 161 20.41 13.93 -1.31
N ASN A 162 20.08 13.06 -2.27
CA ASN A 162 20.86 12.94 -3.49
C ASN A 162 20.73 14.23 -4.31
N THR A 163 21.86 14.76 -4.76
CA THR A 163 21.88 15.98 -5.57
C THR A 163 21.36 15.78 -6.99
N ALA A 164 21.35 14.55 -7.48
CA ALA A 164 20.86 14.24 -8.82
C ALA A 164 19.33 14.45 -8.90
N ILE A 165 18.92 15.45 -9.66
CA ILE A 165 17.53 15.69 -10.02
C ILE A 165 17.32 15.11 -11.41
N GLY A 166 16.48 14.08 -11.51
CA GLY A 166 16.12 13.51 -12.81
C GLY A 166 14.96 14.28 -13.42
N LEU A 167 15.17 14.93 -14.56
CA LEU A 167 14.07 15.44 -15.36
C LEU A 167 13.34 14.27 -16.02
N MET A 168 12.02 14.21 -15.88
CA MET A 168 11.20 13.15 -16.51
C MET A 168 10.91 13.50 -17.97
N ASP A 169 10.25 14.63 -18.24
CA ASP A 169 9.99 15.12 -19.59
C ASP A 169 10.07 16.66 -19.59
N GLY A 170 10.38 17.24 -20.76
CA GLY A 170 10.42 18.68 -20.99
C GLY A 170 9.08 19.32 -21.36
N ASN A 171 7.97 18.55 -21.34
CA ASN A 171 6.64 19.07 -21.66
C ASN A 171 5.93 19.60 -20.41
N SER A 172 4.98 20.50 -20.62
CA SER A 172 4.14 20.99 -19.52
C SER A 172 3.23 19.89 -18.99
N MET A 173 3.35 19.55 -17.70
CA MET A 173 2.73 18.40 -17.08
C MET A 173 1.67 18.78 -16.04
N HIS A 174 0.53 18.16 -16.15
CA HIS A 174 -0.54 18.14 -15.16
C HIS A 174 -0.74 16.72 -14.61
N MET A 175 -1.39 16.58 -13.47
CA MET A 175 -1.80 15.27 -12.91
C MET A 175 -0.65 14.26 -12.79
N TYR A 176 0.51 14.75 -12.45
CA TYR A 176 1.74 13.95 -12.37
C TYR A 176 1.68 12.90 -11.25
N LYS A 177 1.92 11.64 -11.59
CA LYS A 177 2.04 10.51 -10.65
C LYS A 177 3.25 9.66 -10.98
N ILE A 178 3.86 9.06 -9.95
CA ILE A 178 4.98 8.15 -10.10
C ILE A 178 4.73 6.81 -9.41
N ALA A 179 5.33 5.75 -9.93
CA ALA A 179 5.42 4.44 -9.28
C ALA A 179 6.76 3.78 -9.61
N SER A 180 7.21 2.85 -8.76
CA SER A 180 8.40 2.02 -9.00
C SER A 180 7.99 0.57 -9.26
N ASN A 181 8.72 -0.13 -10.13
CA ASN A 181 8.62 -1.58 -10.24
C ASN A 181 9.52 -2.32 -9.24
N ASN A 182 10.23 -1.60 -8.38
CA ASN A 182 11.20 -2.16 -7.42
C ASN A 182 12.34 -2.99 -8.07
N ALA A 183 12.59 -2.78 -9.37
CA ALA A 183 13.58 -3.49 -10.17
C ALA A 183 14.44 -2.55 -11.04
N GLY A 184 14.53 -1.27 -10.65
CA GLY A 184 15.38 -0.28 -11.29
C GLY A 184 14.66 0.64 -12.28
N GLN A 185 13.33 0.68 -12.29
CA GLN A 185 12.56 1.61 -13.11
C GLN A 185 11.56 2.42 -12.28
N ILE A 186 11.57 3.73 -12.49
CA ILE A 186 10.56 4.66 -12.03
C ILE A 186 9.70 5.06 -13.23
N VAL A 187 8.41 4.93 -13.10
CA VAL A 187 7.45 5.31 -14.13
C VAL A 187 6.71 6.56 -13.69
N SER A 188 6.54 7.49 -14.60
CA SER A 188 5.65 8.63 -14.45
C SER A 188 4.48 8.54 -15.42
N VAL A 189 3.32 8.99 -14.98
CA VAL A 189 2.17 9.27 -15.84
C VAL A 189 1.73 10.71 -15.62
N TYR A 190 1.31 11.36 -16.68
CA TYR A 190 0.94 12.78 -16.66
C TYR A 190 0.04 13.15 -17.83
N GLU A 191 -0.66 14.25 -17.67
CA GLU A 191 -1.32 14.94 -18.78
C GLU A 191 -0.36 15.99 -19.36
N ASN A 192 -0.20 16.02 -20.68
CA ASN A 192 0.46 17.11 -21.37
C ASN A 192 -0.54 18.23 -21.66
N THR A 193 -0.39 19.36 -20.99
CA THR A 193 -1.33 20.50 -21.12
C THR A 193 -1.36 21.12 -22.51
N GLY A 194 -0.32 20.91 -23.32
CA GLY A 194 -0.25 21.45 -24.69
C GLY A 194 -1.19 20.74 -25.67
N ASN A 195 -1.52 19.48 -25.44
CA ASN A 195 -2.38 18.68 -26.32
C ASN A 195 -3.46 17.87 -25.60
N GLY A 196 -3.51 17.91 -24.27
CA GLY A 196 -4.49 17.20 -23.43
C GLY A 196 -4.33 15.68 -23.40
N ASN A 197 -3.25 15.14 -23.96
CA ASN A 197 -3.03 13.69 -23.97
C ASN A 197 -2.42 13.21 -22.66
N GLY A 198 -2.80 12.00 -22.25
CA GLY A 198 -2.17 11.27 -21.17
C GLY A 198 -0.94 10.48 -21.64
N TYR A 199 0.19 10.66 -20.98
CA TYR A 199 1.46 10.02 -21.30
C TYR A 199 1.97 9.17 -20.15
N ALA A 200 2.69 8.09 -20.49
CA ALA A 200 3.50 7.31 -19.58
C ALA A 200 4.96 7.31 -20.04
N GLN A 201 5.90 7.49 -19.10
CA GLN A 201 7.33 7.51 -19.38
C GLN A 201 8.08 6.77 -18.28
N ALA A 202 9.12 6.02 -18.64
CA ALA A 202 9.97 5.34 -17.69
C ALA A 202 11.37 5.97 -17.61
N LYS A 203 11.95 5.93 -16.42
CA LYS A 203 13.31 6.37 -16.12
C LYS A 203 14.03 5.30 -15.30
N GLY A 204 15.27 5.02 -15.64
CA GLY A 204 16.10 4.09 -14.86
C GLY A 204 16.56 4.72 -13.55
N ILE A 205 16.66 3.88 -12.51
CA ILE A 205 17.29 4.22 -11.23
C ILE A 205 18.32 3.15 -10.88
N ASN A 206 19.48 3.55 -10.37
CA ASN A 206 20.56 2.67 -9.94
C ASN A 206 20.45 2.36 -8.43
N PRO A 207 21.14 1.31 -7.92
CA PRO A 207 21.14 0.98 -6.50
C PRO A 207 21.64 2.09 -5.58
N ASP A 208 22.48 3.01 -6.08
CA ASP A 208 22.96 4.17 -5.35
C ASP A 208 21.96 5.34 -5.29
N GLY A 209 20.80 5.21 -5.98
CA GLY A 209 19.78 6.24 -6.08
C GLY A 209 20.04 7.28 -7.18
N SER A 210 21.10 7.12 -7.98
CA SER A 210 21.30 7.95 -9.17
C SER A 210 20.33 7.54 -10.29
N PHE A 211 19.92 8.49 -11.12
CA PHE A 211 19.05 8.22 -12.25
C PHE A 211 19.85 7.99 -13.53
N SER A 212 19.41 7.03 -14.33
CA SER A 212 19.92 6.77 -15.68
C SER A 212 18.96 7.33 -16.74
N GLY A 213 19.18 7.00 -18.01
CA GLY A 213 18.42 7.51 -19.15
C GLY A 213 16.89 7.41 -19.00
N SER A 214 16.19 8.33 -19.65
CA SER A 214 14.74 8.29 -19.80
C SER A 214 14.36 7.65 -21.12
N GLY A 215 13.27 6.89 -21.13
CA GLY A 215 12.65 6.39 -22.36
C GLY A 215 11.79 7.46 -23.04
N THR A 216 11.31 7.13 -24.23
CA THR A 216 10.34 7.95 -24.94
C THR A 216 8.98 7.88 -24.24
N ALA A 217 8.31 9.01 -24.08
CA ALA A 217 6.96 9.07 -23.57
C ALA A 217 5.96 8.42 -24.54
N VAL A 218 5.07 7.59 -24.03
CA VAL A 218 4.07 6.86 -24.81
C VAL A 218 2.68 7.32 -24.41
N VAL A 219 1.84 7.58 -25.40
CA VAL A 219 0.45 8.02 -25.17
C VAL A 219 -0.38 6.83 -24.66
N PHE A 220 -0.97 6.96 -23.48
CA PHE A 220 -1.97 5.99 -23.00
C PHE A 220 -3.40 6.45 -23.27
N GLN A 221 -3.63 7.76 -23.35
CA GLN A 221 -4.92 8.34 -23.69
C GLN A 221 -4.72 9.53 -24.64
N GLY A 222 -5.38 9.51 -25.80
CA GLY A 222 -5.35 10.59 -26.80
C GLY A 222 -6.61 11.44 -26.80
N GLY A 223 -6.46 12.73 -27.13
CA GLY A 223 -7.53 13.60 -27.60
C GLY A 223 -8.45 14.22 -26.57
N ASN A 224 -8.22 14.03 -25.27
CA ASN A 224 -9.00 14.70 -24.22
C ASN A 224 -8.23 14.75 -22.91
N PRO A 225 -8.42 15.83 -22.13
CA PRO A 225 -7.81 15.95 -20.82
C PRO A 225 -8.07 14.71 -19.95
N THR A 226 -7.03 14.24 -19.29
CA THR A 226 -7.11 13.16 -18.33
C THR A 226 -7.08 13.77 -16.93
N GLU A 227 -8.13 13.58 -16.16
CA GLU A 227 -8.19 14.03 -14.76
C GLU A 227 -8.12 12.84 -13.79
N GLY A 228 -7.84 13.12 -12.53
CA GLY A 228 -7.91 12.12 -11.46
C GLY A 228 -7.02 10.91 -11.68
N VAL A 229 -5.76 11.13 -12.10
CA VAL A 229 -4.81 10.05 -12.41
C VAL A 229 -4.32 9.39 -11.13
N ALA A 230 -4.34 8.05 -11.11
CA ALA A 230 -3.63 7.23 -10.14
C ALA A 230 -2.75 6.20 -10.89
N LEU A 231 -1.62 5.86 -10.30
CA LEU A 231 -0.68 4.90 -10.86
C LEU A 231 -0.26 3.91 -9.78
N VAL A 232 -0.28 2.63 -10.12
CA VAL A 232 0.15 1.56 -9.23
C VAL A 232 0.92 0.50 -10.00
N TYR A 233 1.92 -0.09 -9.34
CA TYR A 233 2.63 -1.26 -9.84
C TYR A 233 2.00 -2.53 -9.27
N GLU A 234 1.73 -3.49 -10.15
CA GLU A 234 1.25 -4.83 -9.82
C GLU A 234 2.43 -5.82 -9.92
N PRO A 235 3.03 -6.24 -8.78
CA PRO A 235 4.27 -7.00 -8.77
C PRO A 235 4.10 -8.45 -9.25
N ASN A 236 2.91 -9.04 -9.08
CA ASN A 236 2.67 -10.43 -9.41
C ASN A 236 2.75 -10.68 -10.93
N CYS A 237 2.28 -9.72 -11.73
CA CYS A 237 2.33 -9.77 -13.18
C CYS A 237 3.43 -8.92 -13.79
N ASN A 238 4.16 -8.14 -12.98
CA ASN A 238 5.15 -7.15 -13.43
C ASN A 238 4.53 -6.15 -14.42
N ARG A 239 3.45 -5.49 -14.00
CA ARG A 239 2.70 -4.53 -14.81
C ARG A 239 2.42 -3.26 -14.02
N PHE A 240 2.26 -2.17 -14.75
CA PHE A 240 1.73 -0.93 -14.22
C PHE A 240 0.30 -0.76 -14.66
N VAL A 241 -0.53 -0.20 -13.78
CA VAL A 241 -1.91 0.14 -14.08
C VAL A 241 -2.10 1.63 -13.82
N VAL A 242 -2.50 2.35 -14.86
CA VAL A 242 -2.91 3.75 -14.77
C VAL A 242 -4.42 3.83 -14.75
N PHE A 243 -4.96 4.55 -13.78
CA PHE A 243 -6.37 4.92 -13.68
C PHE A 243 -6.51 6.39 -14.05
N TYR A 244 -7.58 6.73 -14.75
CA TYR A 244 -7.81 8.10 -15.18
C TYR A 244 -9.29 8.35 -15.47
N ASN A 245 -9.66 9.61 -15.43
CA ASN A 245 -10.96 10.09 -15.87
C ASN A 245 -10.83 10.69 -17.29
N GLN A 246 -11.66 10.22 -18.21
CA GLN A 246 -11.76 10.84 -19.52
C GLN A 246 -12.77 11.96 -19.46
N TYR A 247 -12.30 13.20 -19.43
CA TYR A 247 -13.11 14.40 -19.18
C TYR A 247 -14.35 14.52 -20.08
N SER A 248 -14.20 14.31 -21.40
CA SER A 248 -15.30 14.45 -22.37
C SER A 248 -16.38 13.38 -22.26
N ALA A 249 -16.04 12.20 -21.75
CA ALA A 249 -16.97 11.08 -21.59
C ALA A 249 -17.50 10.97 -20.16
N GLY A 250 -16.90 11.69 -19.20
CA GLY A 250 -17.23 11.54 -17.78
C GLY A 250 -17.01 10.13 -17.23
N SER A 251 -16.16 9.33 -17.89
CA SER A 251 -15.96 7.93 -17.55
C SER A 251 -14.64 7.67 -16.85
N LYS A 252 -14.67 6.79 -15.85
CA LYS A 252 -13.47 6.25 -15.20
C LYS A 252 -12.94 5.08 -15.98
N ARG A 253 -11.64 5.08 -16.22
CA ARG A 253 -10.95 4.07 -17.05
C ARG A 253 -9.63 3.64 -16.43
N CYS A 254 -9.15 2.47 -16.83
CA CYS A 254 -7.80 2.03 -16.54
C CYS A 254 -7.12 1.44 -17.78
N LYS A 255 -5.79 1.46 -17.76
CA LYS A 255 -4.95 0.86 -18.79
C LYS A 255 -3.74 0.17 -18.18
N VAL A 256 -3.38 -0.98 -18.76
CA VAL A 256 -2.23 -1.77 -18.32
C VAL A 256 -1.07 -1.55 -19.27
N PHE A 257 0.14 -1.43 -18.73
CA PHE A 257 1.36 -1.36 -19.52
C PHE A 257 2.54 -2.05 -18.82
N GLN A 258 3.56 -2.36 -19.59
CA GLN A 258 4.81 -2.93 -19.11
C GLN A 258 5.96 -1.97 -19.37
N VAL A 259 7.05 -2.18 -18.62
CA VAL A 259 8.30 -1.48 -18.82
C VAL A 259 9.43 -2.48 -18.92
N SER A 260 10.27 -2.32 -19.95
CA SER A 260 11.50 -3.09 -20.15
C SER A 260 12.65 -2.11 -20.37
N GLY A 261 13.62 -2.10 -19.46
CA GLY A 261 14.60 -1.01 -19.41
C GLY A 261 13.88 0.33 -19.17
N THR A 262 13.97 1.27 -20.11
CA THR A 262 13.21 2.53 -20.09
C THR A 262 12.09 2.58 -21.12
N GLN A 263 11.83 1.48 -21.82
CA GLN A 263 10.80 1.40 -22.85
C GLN A 263 9.45 1.06 -22.22
N VAL A 264 8.47 1.94 -22.41
CA VAL A 264 7.06 1.70 -22.05
C VAL A 264 6.35 1.05 -23.23
N THR A 265 5.58 -0.01 -22.97
CA THR A 265 4.75 -0.67 -23.98
C THR A 265 3.36 -0.87 -23.43
N MET A 266 2.35 -0.37 -24.12
CA MET A 266 0.96 -0.61 -23.75
C MET A 266 0.65 -2.09 -23.92
N ALA A 267 0.24 -2.74 -22.84
CA ALA A 267 -0.11 -4.15 -22.83
C ALA A 267 -1.59 -4.38 -23.22
N ASP A 268 -2.41 -3.35 -23.07
CA ASP A 268 -3.81 -3.35 -23.47
C ASP A 268 -4.05 -2.25 -24.50
N HIS A 269 -4.58 -2.62 -25.65
CA HIS A 269 -4.94 -1.65 -26.71
C HIS A 269 -6.23 -0.91 -26.44
N GLN A 270 -7.08 -1.46 -25.56
CA GLN A 270 -8.34 -0.83 -25.18
C GLN A 270 -8.33 -0.45 -23.70
N SER A 271 -8.78 0.76 -23.42
CA SER A 271 -9.05 1.18 -22.04
C SER A 271 -10.30 0.49 -21.53
N ASN A 272 -10.22 -0.13 -20.35
CA ASN A 272 -11.39 -0.67 -19.69
C ASN A 272 -12.14 0.46 -18.97
N GLU A 273 -13.37 0.72 -19.39
CA GLU A 273 -14.30 1.63 -18.74
C GLU A 273 -15.04 0.89 -17.64
N PHE A 274 -15.13 1.47 -16.46
CA PHE A 274 -15.79 0.85 -15.31
C PHE A 274 -16.81 1.76 -14.60
N ASP A 275 -16.83 3.05 -14.89
CA ASP A 275 -17.87 3.97 -14.41
C ASP A 275 -18.15 5.01 -15.48
N GLY A 276 -19.29 4.88 -16.15
CA GLY A 276 -19.71 5.75 -17.25
C GLY A 276 -20.39 7.05 -16.79
N ASN A 277 -20.65 7.21 -15.49
CA ASN A 277 -21.38 8.38 -14.95
C ASN A 277 -20.54 9.19 -13.97
N ALA A 278 -19.23 9.21 -14.15
CA ALA A 278 -18.31 9.84 -13.20
C ALA A 278 -18.49 11.36 -13.02
N GLY A 279 -19.39 11.99 -13.78
CA GLY A 279 -19.65 13.44 -13.72
C GLY A 279 -18.39 14.25 -13.95
N SER A 280 -18.50 15.35 -14.65
CA SER A 280 -17.40 16.30 -14.90
C SER A 280 -17.02 17.16 -13.68
N THR A 281 -17.32 16.72 -12.47
CA THR A 281 -16.89 17.43 -11.28
C THR A 281 -15.40 17.20 -11.10
N GLY A 282 -14.60 18.22 -11.44
CA GLY A 282 -13.15 18.26 -11.43
C GLY A 282 -12.47 17.97 -10.11
N LEU A 283 -12.80 16.85 -9.51
CA LEU A 283 -12.26 16.40 -8.23
C LEU A 283 -11.17 15.37 -8.48
N ASN A 284 -9.97 15.83 -8.39
CA ASN A 284 -8.72 15.23 -8.81
C ASN A 284 -8.17 14.20 -7.84
N HIS A 285 -8.96 13.66 -6.92
CA HIS A 285 -8.47 12.75 -5.91
C HIS A 285 -8.94 11.34 -6.20
N SER A 286 -7.99 10.56 -6.67
CA SER A 286 -8.11 9.13 -6.81
C SER A 286 -6.82 8.48 -6.36
N GLN A 287 -6.92 7.33 -5.74
CA GLN A 287 -5.79 6.54 -5.29
C GLN A 287 -5.95 5.09 -5.67
N ALA A 288 -4.84 4.43 -5.92
CA ALA A 288 -4.80 3.01 -6.18
C ALA A 288 -3.79 2.37 -5.23
N VAL A 289 -4.20 1.30 -4.57
CA VAL A 289 -3.35 0.54 -3.65
C VAL A 289 -3.34 -0.93 -4.06
N TYR A 290 -2.19 -1.57 -3.90
CA TYR A 290 -2.05 -3.00 -4.16
C TYR A 290 -2.35 -3.79 -2.89
N ASP A 291 -3.36 -4.67 -2.95
CA ASP A 291 -3.63 -5.68 -1.95
C ASP A 291 -2.68 -6.87 -2.17
N SER A 292 -1.63 -6.94 -1.37
CA SER A 292 -0.59 -7.96 -1.51
C SER A 292 -1.05 -9.35 -1.07
N ILE A 293 -2.12 -9.45 -0.30
CA ILE A 293 -2.69 -10.73 0.15
C ILE A 293 -3.52 -11.34 -0.97
N ARG A 294 -4.40 -10.54 -1.59
CA ARG A 294 -5.31 -11.00 -2.64
C ARG A 294 -4.78 -10.78 -4.05
N LYS A 295 -3.61 -10.11 -4.18
CA LYS A 295 -2.93 -9.83 -5.46
C LYS A 295 -3.80 -9.08 -6.45
N CYS A 296 -4.55 -8.12 -5.96
CA CYS A 296 -5.39 -7.25 -6.75
C CYS A 296 -5.12 -5.78 -6.42
N ILE A 297 -5.67 -4.89 -7.22
CA ILE A 297 -5.59 -3.46 -7.01
C ILE A 297 -6.93 -2.96 -6.53
N VAL A 298 -6.95 -2.18 -5.47
CA VAL A 298 -8.13 -1.44 -5.04
C VAL A 298 -7.96 0.02 -5.42
N TYR A 299 -8.86 0.50 -6.25
CA TYR A 299 -8.91 1.89 -6.70
C TYR A 299 -10.04 2.61 -5.98
N THR A 300 -9.70 3.67 -5.26
CA THR A 300 -10.64 4.53 -4.55
C THR A 300 -10.77 5.86 -5.26
N TYR A 301 -12.00 6.32 -5.49
CA TYR A 301 -12.27 7.51 -6.28
C TYR A 301 -13.59 8.17 -5.87
N VAL A 302 -13.80 9.38 -6.35
CA VAL A 302 -15.06 10.11 -6.20
C VAL A 302 -15.76 10.19 -7.55
N SER A 303 -17.03 9.83 -7.59
CA SER A 303 -17.91 9.90 -8.76
C SER A 303 -19.19 10.62 -8.40
N ALA A 304 -19.52 11.71 -9.11
CA ALA A 304 -20.75 12.49 -8.90
C ALA A 304 -21.06 12.78 -7.42
N ASN A 305 -20.07 13.21 -6.63
CA ASN A 305 -20.13 13.48 -5.19
C ASN A 305 -20.31 12.23 -4.30
N THR A 306 -20.12 11.04 -4.83
CA THR A 306 -20.14 9.78 -4.08
C THR A 306 -18.76 9.17 -4.10
N ALA A 307 -18.28 8.79 -2.93
CA ALA A 307 -17.02 8.09 -2.78
C ALA A 307 -17.20 6.60 -3.07
N ARG A 308 -16.40 6.07 -3.99
CA ARG A 308 -16.54 4.71 -4.54
C ARG A 308 -15.22 3.96 -4.53
N GLY A 309 -15.30 2.64 -4.63
CA GLY A 309 -14.17 1.75 -4.81
C GLY A 309 -14.38 0.83 -6.02
N ALA A 310 -13.28 0.44 -6.66
CA ALA A 310 -13.27 -0.60 -7.66
C ALA A 310 -12.13 -1.57 -7.38
N VAL A 311 -12.35 -2.86 -7.61
CA VAL A 311 -11.31 -3.89 -7.56
C VAL A 311 -10.88 -4.21 -8.97
N VAL A 312 -9.57 -4.22 -9.19
CA VAL A 312 -8.99 -4.49 -10.51
C VAL A 312 -7.97 -5.62 -10.39
N GLU A 313 -8.17 -6.66 -11.17
CA GLU A 313 -7.22 -7.75 -11.37
C GLU A 313 -6.54 -7.59 -12.72
N VAL A 314 -5.22 -7.76 -12.76
CA VAL A 314 -4.46 -7.80 -14.01
C VAL A 314 -4.38 -9.25 -14.48
N ILE A 315 -4.95 -9.52 -15.63
CA ILE A 315 -4.99 -10.86 -16.20
C ILE A 315 -4.25 -10.95 -17.53
N ARG A 316 -3.77 -12.15 -17.85
CA ARG A 316 -3.24 -12.47 -19.17
C ARG A 316 -4.40 -12.84 -20.09
N LYS A 317 -4.63 -12.02 -21.11
CA LYS A 317 -5.62 -12.33 -22.15
C LYS A 317 -4.94 -13.20 -23.22
N THR A 318 -5.33 -14.47 -23.31
CA THR A 318 -4.95 -15.35 -24.39
C THR A 318 -5.98 -15.20 -25.51
N SER A 319 -5.74 -14.30 -26.44
CA SER A 319 -6.43 -14.33 -27.73
C SER A 319 -5.59 -15.13 -28.73
N SER A 320 -6.23 -15.71 -29.73
CA SER A 320 -5.64 -16.67 -30.65
C SER A 320 -4.45 -16.19 -31.49
N SER A 321 -3.95 -14.98 -31.30
CA SER A 321 -2.80 -14.42 -32.03
C SER A 321 -1.83 -13.58 -31.19
N ASP A 322 -2.21 -13.05 -30.03
CA ASP A 322 -1.32 -12.21 -29.22
C ASP A 322 -1.54 -12.44 -27.72
N ASP A 323 -0.47 -12.77 -27.01
CA ASP A 323 -0.42 -12.79 -25.55
C ASP A 323 -0.48 -11.35 -25.00
N THR A 324 -1.65 -10.78 -24.89
CA THR A 324 -1.85 -9.45 -24.34
C THR A 324 -2.27 -9.52 -22.88
N TRP A 325 -1.72 -8.64 -22.08
CA TRP A 325 -2.17 -8.41 -20.72
C TRP A 325 -3.26 -7.36 -20.73
N GLY A 326 -4.27 -7.55 -19.90
CA GLY A 326 -5.32 -6.58 -19.69
C GLY A 326 -5.73 -6.51 -18.23
N SER A 327 -6.59 -5.56 -17.91
CA SER A 327 -7.26 -5.49 -16.61
C SER A 327 -8.68 -6.02 -16.75
N VAL A 328 -9.12 -6.74 -15.74
CA VAL A 328 -10.53 -7.04 -15.51
C VAL A 328 -10.96 -6.21 -14.31
N VAL A 329 -11.95 -5.37 -14.50
CA VAL A 329 -12.62 -4.70 -13.38
C VAL A 329 -13.64 -5.68 -12.84
N ILE A 330 -13.41 -6.15 -11.64
CA ILE A 330 -14.16 -7.25 -11.04
C ILE A 330 -15.35 -6.72 -10.25
N ASP A 331 -15.25 -5.52 -9.72
CA ASP A 331 -16.35 -4.82 -9.07
C ASP A 331 -16.34 -3.36 -9.52
N SER A 332 -17.25 -3.03 -10.39
CA SER A 332 -17.55 -1.63 -10.68
C SER A 332 -18.79 -1.27 -9.88
N SER A 333 -18.67 -0.27 -9.06
CA SER A 333 -19.71 0.27 -8.20
C SER A 333 -21.00 0.72 -8.93
N SER A 334 -21.41 0.01 -9.94
CA SER A 334 -22.67 0.29 -10.62
C SER A 334 -23.83 -0.08 -9.69
N SER A 335 -24.36 0.91 -9.02
CA SER A 335 -25.72 0.96 -8.46
C SER A 335 -26.04 0.30 -7.11
N THR A 336 -25.19 -0.42 -6.45
CA THR A 336 -25.50 -0.92 -5.11
C THR A 336 -24.82 -0.11 -4.02
N ALA A 337 -25.57 0.27 -2.99
CA ALA A 337 -25.12 1.10 -1.86
C ALA A 337 -23.93 0.50 -1.06
N THR A 338 -23.57 -0.75 -1.35
CA THR A 338 -22.52 -1.50 -0.67
C THR A 338 -21.08 -1.07 -1.03
N ASN A 339 -20.89 -0.42 -2.18
CA ASN A 339 -19.56 -0.02 -2.64
C ASN A 339 -19.26 1.47 -2.39
N ASN A 340 -20.19 2.19 -1.80
CA ASN A 340 -20.02 3.57 -1.40
C ASN A 340 -19.38 3.62 -0.01
N TRP A 341 -18.12 4.05 0.07
CA TRP A 341 -17.46 4.19 1.36
C TRP A 341 -17.78 5.52 2.07
N ALA A 342 -18.38 6.49 1.38
CA ALA A 342 -18.93 7.70 2.01
C ALA A 342 -20.03 8.33 1.14
N ASN A 343 -21.04 8.88 1.79
CA ASN A 343 -22.10 9.67 1.15
C ASN A 343 -21.75 11.16 1.21
N SER A 344 -21.82 11.81 0.07
CA SER A 344 -21.74 13.26 -0.18
C SER A 344 -20.53 14.06 0.32
N LEU A 345 -20.04 14.94 -0.55
CA LEU A 345 -19.03 15.99 -0.32
C LEU A 345 -17.60 15.55 0.06
N VAL A 346 -17.23 14.29 -0.13
CA VAL A 346 -15.85 13.87 0.01
C VAL A 346 -15.09 14.28 -1.24
N THR A 347 -14.29 15.32 -1.14
CA THR A 347 -13.45 15.79 -2.25
C THR A 347 -12.02 15.27 -2.18
N LEU A 348 -11.58 14.86 -0.99
CA LEU A 348 -10.20 14.51 -0.69
C LEU A 348 -10.18 13.22 0.13
N HIS A 349 -9.33 12.28 -0.25
CA HIS A 349 -9.12 11.07 0.53
C HIS A 349 -7.71 10.53 0.34
N ALA A 350 -7.27 9.69 1.24
CA ALA A 350 -6.08 8.88 1.12
C ALA A 350 -6.40 7.42 1.42
N SER A 351 -5.68 6.51 0.79
CA SER A 351 -5.83 5.08 1.03
C SER A 351 -4.50 4.38 1.15
N CYS A 352 -4.44 3.35 1.99
CA CYS A 352 -3.33 2.41 2.05
C CYS A 352 -3.85 1.00 2.33
N PHE A 353 -3.02 0.00 2.05
CA PHE A 353 -3.30 -1.38 2.42
C PHE A 353 -2.66 -1.67 3.79
N ASP A 354 -3.48 -1.97 4.78
CA ASP A 354 -3.05 -2.42 6.10
C ASP A 354 -2.87 -3.93 6.09
N LYS A 355 -1.63 -4.38 6.02
CA LYS A 355 -1.30 -5.81 6.02
C LYS A 355 -1.70 -6.53 7.31
N SER A 356 -1.77 -5.82 8.44
CA SER A 356 -2.11 -6.43 9.73
C SER A 356 -3.59 -6.81 9.84
N THR A 357 -4.46 -6.04 9.19
CA THR A 357 -5.90 -6.31 9.11
C THR A 357 -6.28 -7.05 7.83
N GLY A 358 -5.43 -7.00 6.79
CA GLY A 358 -5.75 -7.47 5.45
C GLY A 358 -6.82 -6.63 4.76
N LYS A 359 -6.92 -5.36 5.13
CA LYS A 359 -7.95 -4.44 4.63
C LYS A 359 -7.33 -3.21 3.96
N VAL A 360 -8.06 -2.62 3.05
CA VAL A 360 -7.76 -1.28 2.54
C VAL A 360 -8.38 -0.26 3.48
N VAL A 361 -7.57 0.63 4.00
CA VAL A 361 -8.00 1.75 4.84
C VAL A 361 -8.11 3.00 3.98
N VAL A 362 -9.25 3.67 4.04
CA VAL A 362 -9.48 4.97 3.41
C VAL A 362 -9.76 6.00 4.50
N ILE A 363 -9.00 7.10 4.49
CA ILE A 363 -9.23 8.23 5.39
C ILE A 363 -9.70 9.43 4.55
N TYR A 364 -10.73 10.11 5.04
CA TYR A 364 -11.38 11.20 4.33
C TYR A 364 -11.96 12.24 5.30
N PRO A 365 -12.03 13.51 4.92
CA PRO A 365 -12.74 14.52 5.68
C PRO A 365 -14.26 14.35 5.52
N TRP A 366 -14.99 14.42 6.61
CA TRP A 366 -16.45 14.40 6.61
C TRP A 366 -16.98 15.67 7.28
N GLY A 367 -17.92 16.36 6.64
CA GLY A 367 -18.53 17.56 7.16
C GLY A 367 -20.03 17.41 7.31
N GLY A 368 -20.55 17.57 8.53
CA GLY A 368 -21.98 17.68 8.79
C GLY A 368 -22.43 19.13 8.78
N SER A 369 -23.52 19.47 8.08
CA SER A 369 -24.20 20.75 8.22
C SER A 369 -24.93 20.78 9.57
N GLY A 370 -24.27 21.28 10.60
CA GLY A 370 -24.95 21.62 11.85
C GLY A 370 -25.82 22.85 11.65
N SER A 371 -27.03 22.85 12.21
CA SER A 371 -28.03 23.93 12.17
C SER A 371 -27.61 25.21 12.90
N GLY A 372 -26.36 25.58 12.88
CA GLY A 372 -25.80 26.75 13.55
C GLY A 372 -24.66 27.46 12.83
N GLY A 373 -24.45 27.17 11.55
CA GLY A 373 -23.43 27.86 10.73
C GLY A 373 -21.97 27.49 11.01
N GLY A 374 -21.71 26.54 11.91
CA GLY A 374 -20.39 25.99 12.17
C GLY A 374 -20.26 24.62 11.51
N LEU A 375 -19.42 24.52 10.49
CA LEU A 375 -19.08 23.22 9.86
C LEU A 375 -18.07 22.53 10.78
N ASN A 376 -18.51 21.51 11.50
CA ASN A 376 -17.63 20.59 12.22
C ASN A 376 -17.17 19.53 11.25
N TYR A 377 -15.95 19.62 10.76
CA TYR A 377 -15.36 18.59 9.93
C TYR A 377 -14.58 17.61 10.80
N GLN A 378 -14.71 16.34 10.47
CA GLN A 378 -14.01 15.23 11.12
C GLN A 378 -13.22 14.46 10.07
N MET A 379 -12.04 13.99 10.46
CA MET A 379 -11.36 12.98 9.66
C MET A 379 -11.95 11.63 10.03
N MET A 380 -12.53 10.99 9.03
CA MET A 380 -13.18 9.69 9.15
C MET A 380 -12.34 8.62 8.45
N TYR A 381 -12.52 7.38 8.84
CA TYR A 381 -11.96 6.28 8.10
C TYR A 381 -13.01 5.20 7.78
N LYS A 382 -12.73 4.44 6.73
CA LYS A 382 -13.43 3.19 6.37
C LYS A 382 -12.40 2.12 6.11
N GLU A 383 -12.74 0.90 6.48
CA GLU A 383 -11.98 -0.30 6.15
C GLU A 383 -12.73 -1.12 5.12
N GLY A 384 -12.05 -1.53 4.07
CA GLY A 384 -12.63 -2.34 3.00
C GLY A 384 -11.86 -3.63 2.79
N VAL A 385 -12.57 -4.72 2.57
CA VAL A 385 -12.00 -6.03 2.26
C VAL A 385 -12.52 -6.55 0.94
N VAL A 386 -11.61 -7.07 0.11
CA VAL A 386 -11.99 -7.79 -1.12
C VAL A 386 -12.33 -9.23 -0.76
N THR A 387 -13.50 -9.69 -1.20
CA THR A 387 -13.98 -11.06 -0.96
C THR A 387 -14.22 -11.79 -2.28
N ASN A 388 -14.15 -13.12 -2.26
CA ASN A 388 -14.46 -14.00 -3.39
C ASN A 388 -13.56 -13.84 -4.64
N LEU A 389 -12.30 -13.45 -4.48
CA LEU A 389 -11.36 -13.29 -5.59
C LEU A 389 -11.03 -14.62 -6.31
N ASP A 390 -11.21 -15.77 -5.66
CA ASP A 390 -10.91 -17.11 -6.21
C ASP A 390 -12.06 -17.71 -7.06
N ALA A 391 -13.09 -16.95 -7.35
CA ALA A 391 -14.19 -17.43 -8.19
C ALA A 391 -13.74 -17.50 -9.67
N THR A 392 -13.36 -18.68 -10.08
CA THR A 392 -12.79 -18.98 -11.41
C THR A 392 -13.77 -18.84 -12.57
N SER A 393 -15.03 -18.49 -12.37
CA SER A 393 -16.04 -18.52 -13.43
C SER A 393 -17.02 -17.34 -13.52
N ASP A 394 -17.20 -16.55 -12.47
CA ASP A 394 -18.17 -15.44 -12.50
C ASP A 394 -17.57 -14.16 -11.90
N GLN A 395 -17.32 -13.18 -12.74
CA GLN A 395 -16.85 -11.83 -12.35
C GLN A 395 -17.83 -11.11 -11.41
N GLU A 396 -19.08 -11.55 -11.35
CA GLU A 396 -20.13 -10.96 -10.49
C GLU A 396 -20.01 -11.35 -9.01
N SER A 397 -19.16 -12.34 -8.67
CA SER A 397 -19.02 -12.81 -7.28
C SER A 397 -17.93 -12.11 -6.48
N ILE A 398 -17.06 -11.34 -7.13
CA ILE A 398 -15.99 -10.62 -6.47
C ILE A 398 -16.53 -9.28 -5.98
N GLN A 399 -16.43 -9.05 -4.69
CA GLN A 399 -17.01 -7.87 -4.05
C GLN A 399 -15.98 -7.19 -3.16
N MET A 400 -16.04 -5.87 -3.12
CA MET A 400 -15.43 -5.08 -2.08
C MET A 400 -16.49 -4.75 -1.03
N THR A 401 -16.29 -5.26 0.16
CA THR A 401 -17.17 -4.97 1.30
C THR A 401 -16.51 -3.93 2.19
N TRP A 402 -17.17 -2.81 2.40
CA TRP A 402 -16.77 -1.79 3.34
C TRP A 402 -17.46 -2.03 4.68
N ASP A 403 -16.75 -1.81 5.79
CA ASP A 403 -17.34 -1.89 7.12
C ASP A 403 -18.53 -0.94 7.23
N ASP A 404 -19.70 -1.53 7.45
CA ASP A 404 -21.01 -0.88 7.27
C ASP A 404 -21.54 -0.25 8.57
N ASP A 405 -20.76 -0.25 9.64
CA ASP A 405 -21.27 0.31 10.88
C ASP A 405 -21.46 1.84 10.83
N GLY A 406 -21.77 2.34 9.62
CA GLY A 406 -22.46 3.62 9.30
C GLY A 406 -22.21 4.80 10.22
N ASN A 407 -21.42 4.59 11.23
CA ASN A 407 -21.14 5.47 12.33
C ASN A 407 -19.63 5.73 12.43
N THR A 408 -19.37 6.93 12.43
CA THR A 408 -18.26 7.66 13.03
C THR A 408 -17.37 6.76 13.89
N HIS A 409 -16.39 6.11 13.29
CA HIS A 409 -15.27 5.67 14.10
C HIS A 409 -14.60 6.91 14.65
N SER A 410 -14.81 7.16 15.93
CA SER A 410 -14.44 8.39 16.66
C SER A 410 -12.93 8.56 16.88
N GLY A 411 -12.10 7.91 16.04
CA GLY A 411 -10.66 7.88 16.26
C GLY A 411 -9.88 9.09 15.76
N VAL A 412 -10.41 9.83 14.78
CA VAL A 412 -9.71 10.98 14.19
C VAL A 412 -10.67 12.15 14.10
N VAL A 413 -10.85 12.85 15.19
CA VAL A 413 -11.72 14.02 15.26
C VAL A 413 -10.88 15.28 15.14
N TYR A 414 -11.13 16.09 14.12
CA TYR A 414 -10.56 17.42 13.99
C TYR A 414 -11.62 18.40 13.50
N ASN A 415 -11.68 19.57 14.10
CA ASN A 415 -12.41 20.71 13.57
C ASN A 415 -11.58 21.34 12.47
N TYR A 416 -12.17 21.59 11.30
CA TYR A 416 -11.48 21.79 10.08
C TYR A 416 -12.05 22.92 9.23
N GLN A 417 -11.19 23.66 8.57
CA GLN A 417 -11.56 24.56 7.46
C GLN A 417 -10.65 24.29 6.25
N ASN A 418 -11.29 24.00 5.11
CA ASN A 418 -10.82 23.98 3.72
C ASN A 418 -9.47 23.33 3.34
N ASN A 419 -9.50 22.45 2.35
CA ASN A 419 -8.39 21.97 1.50
C ASN A 419 -7.29 21.12 2.14
N LEU A 420 -7.65 20.11 2.92
CA LEU A 420 -6.67 19.25 3.56
C LEU A 420 -6.65 17.85 2.94
N THR A 421 -5.68 17.60 2.10
CA THR A 421 -5.44 16.25 1.56
C THR A 421 -4.67 15.44 2.58
N PRO A 422 -5.24 14.40 3.19
CA PRO A 422 -4.46 13.43 3.94
C PRO A 422 -3.58 12.62 3.00
N ASP A 423 -2.53 12.01 3.55
CA ASP A 423 -1.81 10.93 2.91
C ASP A 423 -1.46 9.86 3.93
N LEU A 424 -1.36 8.61 3.47
CA LEU A 424 -1.24 7.44 4.32
C LEU A 424 -0.10 6.54 3.88
N THR A 425 0.53 5.90 4.86
CA THR A 425 1.43 4.79 4.61
C THR A 425 1.29 3.74 5.71
N TYR A 426 1.57 2.48 5.38
CA TYR A 426 1.59 1.40 6.35
C TYR A 426 3.02 1.17 6.86
N ASP A 427 3.21 1.21 8.17
CA ASP A 427 4.46 0.89 8.87
C ASP A 427 4.46 -0.61 9.21
N GLU A 428 5.23 -1.39 8.45
CA GLU A 428 5.30 -2.84 8.60
C GLU A 428 5.94 -3.28 9.92
N GLU A 429 6.88 -2.50 10.46
CA GLU A 429 7.56 -2.81 11.72
C GLU A 429 6.62 -2.64 12.91
N ASN A 430 5.88 -1.54 12.95
CA ASN A 430 4.98 -1.20 14.04
C ASN A 430 3.54 -1.67 13.79
N LYS A 431 3.24 -2.25 12.60
CA LYS A 431 1.93 -2.74 12.19
C LYS A 431 0.83 -1.69 12.38
N CYS A 432 1.11 -0.49 11.93
CA CYS A 432 0.20 0.64 12.05
C CYS A 432 0.12 1.45 10.75
N VAL A 433 -0.96 2.19 10.59
CA VAL A 433 -1.10 3.19 9.54
C VAL A 433 -0.56 4.51 10.08
N VAL A 434 0.33 5.14 9.33
CA VAL A 434 0.87 6.47 9.63
C VAL A 434 0.24 7.46 8.66
N MET A 435 -0.33 8.51 9.20
CA MET A 435 -1.06 9.53 8.47
C MET A 435 -0.38 10.88 8.61
N ILE A 436 -0.20 11.59 7.48
CA ILE A 436 0.09 13.02 7.44
C ILE A 436 -1.17 13.77 7.05
N TYR A 437 -1.48 14.84 7.75
CA TYR A 437 -2.67 15.65 7.49
C TYR A 437 -2.43 17.08 7.94
N GLY A 438 -3.22 18.00 7.44
CA GLY A 438 -3.24 19.37 7.93
C GLY A 438 -4.52 19.67 8.69
N GLY A 439 -4.56 20.72 9.49
CA GLY A 439 -5.78 21.18 10.15
C GLY A 439 -5.57 21.82 11.50
N SER A 440 -6.49 22.70 11.85
CA SER A 440 -6.55 23.36 13.14
C SER A 440 -7.78 22.90 13.93
N PHE A 441 -7.65 22.85 15.25
CA PHE A 441 -8.75 22.59 16.19
C PHE A 441 -9.74 23.76 16.33
N GLN A 442 -9.45 24.93 15.76
CA GLN A 442 -10.25 26.13 15.96
C GLN A 442 -10.92 26.57 14.66
N GLN A 443 -12.20 26.87 14.73
CA GLN A 443 -13.07 27.24 13.61
C GLN A 443 -12.63 28.51 12.84
N ASN A 444 -11.81 29.36 13.43
CA ASN A 444 -11.28 30.58 12.83
C ASN A 444 -9.76 30.68 12.98
N ALA A 445 -9.07 29.53 13.02
CA ALA A 445 -7.63 29.56 13.12
C ALA A 445 -7.01 30.11 11.84
N THR A 446 -6.15 31.08 12.00
CA THR A 446 -5.29 31.59 10.93
C THR A 446 -4.14 30.63 10.63
N ASN A 447 -3.94 29.63 11.47
CA ASN A 447 -2.85 28.67 11.41
C ASN A 447 -3.39 27.26 11.13
N HIS A 448 -2.86 26.62 10.11
CA HIS A 448 -3.22 25.25 9.72
C HIS A 448 -1.99 24.33 9.84
N PRO A 449 -1.69 23.79 11.03
CA PRO A 449 -0.52 22.97 11.23
C PRO A 449 -0.58 21.69 10.37
N VAL A 450 0.58 21.26 9.91
CA VAL A 450 0.76 19.92 9.34
C VAL A 450 1.16 18.97 10.46
N ASN A 451 0.44 17.87 10.58
CA ASN A 451 0.58 16.90 11.65
C ASN A 451 0.84 15.50 11.09
N VAL A 452 1.50 14.68 11.89
CA VAL A 452 1.64 13.23 11.65
C VAL A 452 1.13 12.46 12.86
N LYS A 453 0.44 11.36 12.61
CA LYS A 453 -0.14 10.48 13.63
C LYS A 453 -0.06 9.02 13.19
N ALA A 454 0.16 8.12 14.14
CA ALA A 454 0.07 6.68 13.92
C ALA A 454 -1.27 6.15 14.45
N TYR A 455 -1.78 5.11 13.80
CA TYR A 455 -3.05 4.50 14.12
C TYR A 455 -2.99 2.98 13.94
N ILE A 456 -3.40 2.23 14.95
CA ILE A 456 -3.55 0.77 14.88
C ILE A 456 -5.04 0.47 14.74
N PHE A 457 -5.39 -0.24 13.67
CA PHE A 457 -6.75 -0.77 13.51
C PHE A 457 -6.91 -2.10 14.25
N ALA A 458 -8.12 -2.38 14.72
CA ALA A 458 -8.40 -3.64 15.37
C ALA A 458 -8.12 -4.80 14.43
N SER A 459 -7.32 -5.75 14.87
CA SER A 459 -6.88 -6.86 14.04
C SER A 459 -6.69 -8.14 14.84
N THR A 460 -6.61 -9.24 14.12
CA THR A 460 -6.17 -10.51 14.68
C THR A 460 -4.79 -10.82 14.11
N GLN A 461 -3.77 -10.70 14.93
CA GLN A 461 -2.39 -10.93 14.50
C GLN A 461 -1.92 -12.33 14.88
N THR A 462 -1.10 -12.93 14.02
CA THR A 462 -0.43 -14.18 14.30
C THR A 462 0.95 -13.95 14.90
N ASN A 463 1.41 -14.88 15.73
CA ASN A 463 2.79 -14.94 16.21
C ASN A 463 3.73 -15.62 15.20
N LEU A 464 3.21 -16.16 14.10
CA LEU A 464 3.98 -16.76 13.01
C LEU A 464 4.66 -15.67 12.17
N THR A 465 5.91 -15.89 11.81
CA THR A 465 6.68 -15.10 10.85
C THR A 465 7.34 -16.02 9.83
N SER A 466 7.80 -15.48 8.70
CA SER A 466 8.49 -16.26 7.67
C SER A 466 9.77 -16.95 8.16
N GLY A 467 10.32 -16.54 9.30
CA GLY A 467 11.61 -17.03 9.80
C GLY A 467 11.56 -17.77 11.14
N ASN A 468 10.40 -17.85 11.82
CA ASN A 468 10.36 -18.44 13.16
C ASN A 468 9.73 -19.85 13.25
N TYR A 469 9.26 -20.40 12.13
CA TYR A 469 8.72 -21.76 12.12
C TYR A 469 9.80 -22.79 12.39
N LEU A 470 9.56 -23.69 13.35
CA LEU A 470 10.50 -24.77 13.72
C LEU A 470 10.08 -26.13 13.19
N GLY A 471 8.78 -26.44 13.23
CA GLY A 471 8.29 -27.79 12.90
C GLY A 471 6.94 -28.11 13.52
N ILE A 472 6.63 -29.42 13.64
CA ILE A 472 5.37 -29.94 14.18
C ILE A 472 5.64 -30.61 15.54
N ALA A 473 4.86 -30.28 16.55
CA ALA A 473 4.95 -30.87 17.89
C ALA A 473 4.55 -32.36 17.87
N LYS A 474 5.38 -33.24 18.44
CA LYS A 474 5.11 -34.67 18.54
C LYS A 474 4.29 -35.04 19.77
N ASN A 475 4.42 -34.27 20.83
CA ASN A 475 3.69 -34.46 22.09
C ASN A 475 3.12 -33.12 22.55
N SER A 476 2.09 -33.17 23.36
CA SER A 476 1.61 -31.99 24.08
C SER A 476 2.54 -31.66 25.25
N ALA A 477 2.65 -30.38 25.58
CA ALA A 477 3.44 -29.87 26.69
C ALA A 477 2.75 -28.63 27.29
N SER A 478 2.81 -28.52 28.62
CA SER A 478 2.41 -27.29 29.32
C SER A 478 3.59 -26.31 29.40
N ASN A 479 3.32 -25.10 29.82
CA ASN A 479 4.34 -24.08 30.01
C ASN A 479 5.50 -24.58 30.89
N GLY A 480 6.73 -24.38 30.43
CA GLY A 480 7.95 -24.83 31.11
C GLY A 480 8.30 -26.32 30.93
N GLN A 481 7.44 -27.09 30.26
CA GLN A 481 7.69 -28.51 30.00
C GLN A 481 8.36 -28.74 28.63
N ASN A 482 9.01 -29.89 28.49
CA ASN A 482 9.67 -30.27 27.25
C ASN A 482 8.67 -30.73 26.19
N VAL A 483 8.81 -30.21 25.00
CA VAL A 483 8.12 -30.64 23.77
C VAL A 483 9.13 -31.15 22.75
N THR A 484 8.86 -32.31 22.18
CA THR A 484 9.63 -32.86 21.05
C THR A 484 9.01 -32.33 19.75
N VAL A 485 9.82 -31.73 18.89
CA VAL A 485 9.39 -31.15 17.63
C VAL A 485 9.99 -31.93 16.47
N SER A 486 9.15 -32.34 15.53
CA SER A 486 9.55 -32.85 14.21
C SER A 486 10.00 -31.66 13.35
N THR A 487 11.29 -31.61 13.02
CA THR A 487 11.90 -30.52 12.25
C THR A 487 12.03 -30.89 10.78
N GLN A 488 12.56 -29.99 9.98
CA GLN A 488 12.75 -30.16 8.53
C GLN A 488 13.34 -31.56 8.19
N GLY A 489 12.75 -32.22 7.17
CA GLY A 489 13.15 -33.55 6.71
C GLY A 489 12.60 -34.71 7.53
N SER A 490 11.87 -34.46 8.63
CA SER A 490 11.18 -35.50 9.41
C SER A 490 9.76 -35.75 8.88
N ILE A 491 9.17 -36.86 9.31
CA ILE A 491 7.76 -37.17 9.08
C ILE A 491 7.00 -36.95 10.40
N ALA A 492 6.08 -36.02 10.37
CA ALA A 492 5.08 -35.84 11.42
C ALA A 492 3.87 -36.74 11.12
N THR A 493 3.43 -37.54 12.11
CA THR A 493 2.42 -38.60 11.91
C THR A 493 1.13 -38.40 12.73
N ASN A 494 1.06 -37.36 13.53
CA ASN A 494 -0.04 -37.07 14.45
C ASN A 494 -0.92 -35.91 13.95
N LEU A 495 -1.14 -35.87 12.66
CA LEU A 495 -1.95 -34.85 11.96
C LEU A 495 -3.28 -35.44 11.49
N SER A 496 -4.16 -34.62 10.97
CA SER A 496 -5.42 -35.02 10.35
C SER A 496 -5.88 -34.03 9.28
N GLY A 497 -6.72 -34.50 8.38
CA GLY A 497 -7.36 -33.64 7.35
C GLY A 497 -6.42 -33.16 6.25
N LEU A 498 -5.26 -33.79 6.05
CA LEU A 498 -4.33 -33.39 5.01
C LEU A 498 -4.75 -33.93 3.64
N THR A 499 -4.46 -33.16 2.61
CA THR A 499 -4.64 -33.58 1.21
C THR A 499 -3.34 -34.21 0.70
N THR A 500 -3.34 -35.53 0.52
CA THR A 500 -2.17 -36.30 0.11
C THR A 500 -1.54 -35.76 -1.18
N GLY A 501 -0.20 -35.65 -1.18
CA GLY A 501 0.59 -35.15 -2.33
C GLY A 501 0.59 -33.64 -2.50
N LYS A 502 -0.13 -32.89 -1.66
CA LYS A 502 -0.16 -31.42 -1.73
C LYS A 502 0.75 -30.79 -0.67
N GLU A 503 1.27 -29.61 -0.99
CA GLU A 503 1.89 -28.75 0.00
C GLU A 503 0.83 -28.16 0.92
N HIS A 504 1.18 -28.05 2.20
CA HIS A 504 0.37 -27.42 3.23
C HIS A 504 1.10 -26.23 3.82
N TYR A 505 0.37 -25.15 3.99
CA TYR A 505 0.81 -23.88 4.57
C TYR A 505 0.24 -23.76 5.98
N ILE A 506 0.99 -23.12 6.85
CA ILE A 506 0.53 -22.81 8.20
C ILE A 506 -0.37 -21.60 8.12
N GLN A 507 -1.58 -21.73 8.61
CA GLN A 507 -2.52 -20.63 8.73
C GLN A 507 -2.24 -19.80 9.98
N ASN A 508 -2.72 -18.56 10.02
CA ASN A 508 -2.49 -17.64 11.13
C ASN A 508 -2.95 -18.15 12.49
N ASN A 509 -3.92 -19.03 12.52
CA ASN A 509 -4.44 -19.69 13.74
C ASN A 509 -3.75 -21.02 14.06
N GLY A 510 -2.69 -21.40 13.35
CA GLY A 510 -1.96 -22.64 13.55
C GLY A 510 -2.57 -23.87 12.88
N THR A 511 -3.62 -23.74 12.08
CA THR A 511 -4.13 -24.86 11.27
C THR A 511 -3.30 -25.04 10.00
N LEU A 512 -3.41 -26.21 9.36
CA LEU A 512 -2.75 -26.52 8.10
C LEU A 512 -3.78 -26.46 6.95
N SER A 513 -3.41 -25.83 5.83
CA SER A 513 -4.26 -25.72 4.63
C SER A 513 -3.41 -25.81 3.37
N THR A 514 -4.02 -26.22 2.26
CA THR A 514 -3.42 -26.10 0.92
C THR A 514 -3.44 -24.66 0.38
N THR A 515 -4.18 -23.78 1.03
CA THR A 515 -4.24 -22.34 0.70
C THR A 515 -3.06 -21.61 1.35
N VAL A 516 -2.40 -20.77 0.57
CA VAL A 516 -1.31 -19.91 1.06
C VAL A 516 -1.87 -18.89 2.05
N ALA A 517 -1.18 -18.68 3.17
CA ALA A 517 -1.49 -17.62 4.15
C ALA A 517 -0.43 -16.50 4.08
N ASP A 518 -0.67 -15.42 4.79
CA ASP A 518 0.31 -14.36 5.02
C ASP A 518 0.60 -14.25 6.53
N PRO A 519 1.85 -14.54 6.97
CA PRO A 519 3.03 -14.87 6.15
C PRO A 519 2.93 -16.25 5.50
N SER A 520 3.46 -16.38 4.27
CA SER A 520 3.52 -17.65 3.55
C SER A 520 4.59 -18.56 4.14
N VAL A 521 4.19 -19.52 4.94
CA VAL A 521 5.08 -20.50 5.59
C VAL A 521 4.64 -21.91 5.23
N ILE A 522 5.51 -22.64 4.52
CA ILE A 522 5.25 -24.04 4.14
C ILE A 522 5.50 -24.93 5.36
N ALA A 523 4.47 -25.64 5.81
CA ALA A 523 4.60 -26.66 6.84
C ALA A 523 5.26 -27.93 6.29
N GLY A 524 4.89 -28.34 5.08
CA GLY A 524 5.41 -29.53 4.44
C GLY A 524 4.53 -30.08 3.32
N THR A 525 4.89 -31.27 2.82
CA THR A 525 4.12 -32.02 1.82
C THR A 525 3.43 -33.21 2.49
N ALA A 526 2.11 -33.33 2.34
CA ALA A 526 1.34 -34.43 2.91
C ALA A 526 1.69 -35.76 2.20
N LEU A 527 2.12 -36.76 2.98
CA LEU A 527 2.36 -38.13 2.52
C LEU A 527 1.08 -38.96 2.61
N SER A 528 0.21 -38.65 3.54
CA SER A 528 -1.12 -39.22 3.72
C SER A 528 -2.05 -38.20 4.38
N ALA A 529 -3.32 -38.58 4.62
CA ALA A 529 -4.25 -37.70 5.34
C ALA A 529 -3.83 -37.40 6.80
N THR A 530 -2.84 -38.12 7.32
CA THR A 530 -2.37 -38.01 8.72
C THR A 530 -0.87 -37.82 8.86
N SER A 531 -0.10 -37.77 7.77
CA SER A 531 1.35 -37.65 7.81
C SER A 531 1.87 -36.57 6.84
N LEU A 532 2.86 -35.82 7.32
CA LEU A 532 3.47 -34.69 6.59
C LEU A 532 5.00 -34.84 6.60
N LEU A 533 5.63 -34.72 5.45
CA LEU A 533 7.06 -34.47 5.33
C LEU A 533 7.32 -33.00 5.64
N VAL A 534 7.90 -32.72 6.80
CA VAL A 534 8.11 -31.36 7.30
C VAL A 534 9.11 -30.63 6.40
N LYS A 535 8.75 -29.43 5.95
CA LYS A 535 9.61 -28.46 5.28
C LYS A 535 9.75 -27.23 6.18
N GLY A 536 10.72 -26.40 5.96
CA GLY A 536 10.91 -25.18 6.72
C GLY A 536 11.71 -24.19 5.90
#